data_4b10b7ae87e4edd6e5a508583cf5a6e5
#
_entry.id   4b10b7ae87e4edd6e5a508583cf5a6e5
#
_cell.length_a   1.000
_cell.length_b   1.000
_cell.length_c   1.000
_cell.angle_alpha   90.00
_cell.angle_beta   90.00
_cell.angle_gamma   90.00
#
_symmetry.space_group_name_H-M   'P 1'
#
loop_
_entity.id
_entity.type
_entity.pdbx_description
1 polymer ?
#
loop_
_entity_poly.entity_id
_entity_poly.type
_entity_poly.pdbx_seq_one_letter_code
_entity_poly.pdbx_strand_id
1 'polypeptide(L)'
;MTAIRSLPPRPARRPTTRLGTLPLGAALAAATLMTALPVDRAGAQSAPASAPGSNQPVCTLVATGGTIAMKIDPVKQAPVPAISGDDLLATVPEVGKYARMEVKNISNVPSGYMDPPRWVALTKEVTAALERPEVSGVIVSHGTDTLEETAWWLDLTVQSDKPIILIGAQRNASEKDFDGPRNLTNAVRICVDAQAKGKGAMIALNDQINAARDVTKVHTSAVETFRSGDFGFLGVVDPDRVIFARSPARRQHVPLKADTMPLVEIVSMYGGADGRLVKAAVDQGAKGIVIEALGWGNVNPPMFAAIKEAIGKGVPVVISTRVPTGRVMPVYGFEGGGKTLADAGAIMADDLSPQKARILLMLLLQNGVSEAKAVQAAFSR
;
A
#
# COMPACT_ATOMS: atom_id res chain seq x y z
N MET A 1 -12.38 54.59 -9.02
CA MET A 1 -12.42 54.79 -7.56
C MET A 1 -13.83 54.47 -7.09
N THR A 2 -14.06 53.22 -6.63
CA THR A 2 -15.36 52.82 -6.08
C THR A 2 -15.06 52.09 -4.76
N ALA A 3 -15.52 52.69 -3.66
CA ALA A 3 -15.20 52.29 -2.32
C ALA A 3 -15.93 50.99 -1.93
N ILE A 4 -15.20 50.03 -1.42
CA ILE A 4 -15.75 48.79 -0.82
C ILE A 4 -16.10 49.11 0.65
N ARG A 5 -17.40 49.03 0.97
CA ARG A 5 -17.90 49.15 2.35
C ARG A 5 -17.69 47.83 3.09
N SER A 6 -16.97 47.87 4.19
CA SER A 6 -16.79 46.77 5.14
C SER A 6 -18.06 46.60 6.00
N LEU A 7 -18.52 45.36 6.15
CA LEU A 7 -19.59 44.94 7.08
C LEU A 7 -19.00 44.71 8.49
N PRO A 8 -19.75 45.04 9.56
CA PRO A 8 -19.30 44.87 10.94
C PRO A 8 -19.44 43.37 11.40
N PRO A 9 -18.65 42.95 12.40
CA PRO A 9 -18.68 41.57 12.90
C PRO A 9 -19.91 41.31 13.78
N ARG A 10 -20.46 40.07 13.68
CA ARG A 10 -21.58 39.58 14.50
C ARG A 10 -21.09 39.26 15.93
N PRO A 11 -21.92 39.57 16.99
CA PRO A 11 -21.57 39.27 18.36
C PRO A 11 -21.70 37.76 18.69
N ALA A 12 -20.76 37.25 19.49
CA ALA A 12 -20.72 35.89 20.00
C ALA A 12 -21.84 35.62 21.01
N ARG A 13 -22.61 34.54 20.84
CA ARG A 13 -23.57 34.05 21.84
C ARG A 13 -22.83 33.27 22.93
N ARG A 14 -23.03 33.68 24.19
CA ARG A 14 -22.61 32.95 25.39
C ARG A 14 -23.63 31.86 25.70
N PRO A 15 -23.20 30.63 26.11
CA PRO A 15 -24.10 29.62 26.64
C PRO A 15 -24.43 29.91 28.11
N THR A 16 -25.71 29.95 28.45
CA THR A 16 -26.22 30.00 29.81
C THR A 16 -26.32 28.61 30.38
N THR A 17 -25.51 28.32 31.40
CA THR A 17 -25.63 27.12 32.25
C THR A 17 -26.75 27.34 33.26
N ARG A 18 -27.81 26.52 33.24
CA ARG A 18 -28.78 26.39 34.34
C ARG A 18 -28.34 25.24 35.25
N LEU A 19 -28.03 25.57 36.51
CA LEU A 19 -27.95 24.60 37.60
C LEU A 19 -29.36 24.17 37.99
N GLY A 20 -29.65 22.86 37.89
CA GLY A 20 -30.85 22.27 38.48
C GLY A 20 -30.46 21.54 39.75
N THR A 21 -31.09 21.94 40.86
CA THR A 21 -30.99 21.29 42.20
C THR A 21 -31.85 20.03 42.25
N LEU A 22 -31.28 18.91 42.70
CA LEU A 22 -31.99 17.69 43.02
C LEU A 22 -32.14 17.56 44.53
N PRO A 23 -33.30 17.07 45.07
CA PRO A 23 -33.52 16.88 46.49
C PRO A 23 -32.96 15.57 47.03
N LEU A 24 -32.50 15.59 48.28
CA LEU A 24 -32.10 14.48 49.12
C LEU A 24 -33.31 13.56 49.38
N GLY A 25 -33.20 12.27 49.05
CA GLY A 25 -34.15 11.23 49.46
C GLY A 25 -33.43 10.08 50.17
N ALA A 26 -34.00 9.68 51.28
CA ALA A 26 -33.49 8.88 52.36
C ALA A 26 -32.96 7.47 51.97
N ALA A 27 -31.88 7.08 52.63
CA ALA A 27 -31.33 5.74 52.62
C ALA A 27 -32.17 4.78 53.50
N LEU A 28 -32.55 3.63 52.99
CA LEU A 28 -33.02 2.47 53.73
C LEU A 28 -31.95 1.37 53.63
N ALA A 29 -31.35 1.03 54.78
CA ALA A 29 -30.37 -0.04 54.89
C ALA A 29 -31.10 -1.39 54.94
N ALA A 30 -30.79 -2.28 54.00
CA ALA A 30 -31.11 -3.71 54.06
C ALA A 30 -29.80 -4.47 54.29
N ALA A 31 -29.66 -5.00 55.51
CA ALA A 31 -28.58 -5.90 55.86
C ALA A 31 -28.87 -7.28 55.27
N THR A 32 -28.09 -7.70 54.30
CA THR A 32 -28.12 -9.09 53.77
C THR A 32 -26.93 -9.86 54.36
N LEU A 33 -27.23 -10.88 55.15
CA LEU A 33 -26.28 -11.82 55.74
C LEU A 33 -25.66 -12.67 54.63
N MET A 34 -24.39 -12.43 54.29
CA MET A 34 -23.61 -13.31 53.38
C MET A 34 -22.90 -14.36 54.23
N THR A 35 -23.34 -15.61 54.13
CA THR A 35 -22.61 -16.79 54.60
C THR A 35 -21.38 -17.01 53.71
N ALA A 36 -20.19 -16.90 54.29
CA ALA A 36 -18.94 -17.19 53.63
C ALA A 36 -18.79 -18.71 53.42
N LEU A 37 -18.76 -19.15 52.18
CA LEU A 37 -18.25 -20.47 51.81
C LEU A 37 -16.71 -20.40 51.69
N PRO A 38 -15.97 -21.44 52.13
CA PRO A 38 -14.52 -21.46 52.01
C PRO A 38 -14.13 -21.58 50.52
N VAL A 39 -13.40 -20.58 50.02
CA VAL A 39 -12.73 -20.66 48.69
C VAL A 39 -11.46 -21.46 48.90
N ASP A 40 -11.45 -22.70 48.42
CA ASP A 40 -10.25 -23.48 48.22
C ASP A 40 -9.32 -22.73 47.27
N ARG A 41 -8.20 -22.22 47.77
CA ARG A 41 -7.09 -21.74 46.96
C ARG A 41 -6.41 -22.95 46.30
N ALA A 42 -6.95 -23.40 45.14
CA ALA A 42 -6.18 -24.19 44.22
C ALA A 42 -5.03 -23.32 43.73
N GLY A 43 -3.83 -23.67 44.14
CA GLY A 43 -2.59 -22.99 43.67
C GLY A 43 -2.54 -22.99 42.16
N ALA A 44 -2.60 -21.81 41.59
CA ALA A 44 -2.24 -21.62 40.17
C ALA A 44 -0.75 -21.92 40.04
N GLN A 45 -0.42 -23.18 39.75
CA GLN A 45 0.87 -23.53 39.21
C GLN A 45 0.98 -22.81 37.87
N SER A 46 1.85 -21.81 37.81
CA SER A 46 2.31 -21.24 36.53
C SER A 46 2.85 -22.41 35.71
N ALA A 47 2.13 -22.71 34.60
CA ALA A 47 2.63 -23.65 33.63
C ALA A 47 4.02 -23.16 33.16
N PRO A 48 5.04 -24.03 33.08
CA PRO A 48 6.34 -23.64 32.56
C PRO A 48 6.15 -23.15 31.14
N ALA A 49 6.78 -22.02 30.82
CA ALA A 49 6.85 -21.52 29.46
C ALA A 49 7.31 -22.69 28.58
N SER A 50 6.45 -23.15 27.68
CA SER A 50 6.77 -24.21 26.74
C SER A 50 8.02 -23.77 25.94
N ALA A 51 9.05 -24.61 25.95
CA ALA A 51 10.20 -24.47 25.06
C ALA A 51 9.69 -24.31 23.62
N PRO A 52 10.39 -23.56 22.72
CA PRO A 52 9.94 -23.34 21.36
C PRO A 52 9.72 -24.70 20.69
N GLY A 53 8.46 -25.11 20.55
CA GLY A 53 8.05 -26.39 20.04
C GLY A 53 8.25 -26.43 18.52
N SER A 54 8.55 -27.60 17.97
CA SER A 54 8.73 -27.88 16.55
C SER A 54 7.53 -27.54 15.66
N ASN A 55 6.43 -27.01 16.20
CA ASN A 55 5.16 -26.72 15.52
C ASN A 55 4.81 -25.21 15.44
N GLN A 56 5.73 -24.33 15.80
CA GLN A 56 5.45 -22.88 15.73
C GLN A 56 5.40 -22.44 14.25
N PRO A 57 4.41 -21.60 13.84
CA PRO A 57 4.34 -21.08 12.47
C PRO A 57 5.60 -20.30 12.11
N VAL A 58 6.02 -20.37 10.86
CA VAL A 58 7.20 -19.65 10.34
C VAL A 58 6.76 -18.45 9.56
N CYS A 59 7.33 -17.27 9.85
CA CYS A 59 7.21 -16.08 9.02
C CYS A 59 8.58 -15.70 8.47
N THR A 60 8.68 -15.48 7.16
CA THR A 60 9.92 -15.05 6.53
C THR A 60 9.92 -13.53 6.35
N LEU A 61 10.89 -12.84 6.94
CA LEU A 61 11.16 -11.42 6.70
C LEU A 61 12.16 -11.29 5.55
N VAL A 62 11.71 -10.71 4.43
CA VAL A 62 12.55 -10.36 3.27
C VAL A 62 12.86 -8.86 3.35
N ALA A 63 14.11 -8.52 3.64
CA ALA A 63 14.52 -7.12 3.82
C ALA A 63 15.08 -6.53 2.51
N THR A 64 14.54 -5.38 2.10
CA THR A 64 14.97 -4.64 0.90
C THR A 64 15.62 -3.30 1.22
N GLY A 65 15.47 -2.78 2.44
CA GLY A 65 15.98 -1.48 2.87
C GLY A 65 14.88 -0.46 3.17
N GLY A 66 15.11 0.81 2.80
CA GLY A 66 14.20 1.94 3.06
C GLY A 66 14.38 2.58 4.42
N THR A 67 13.55 3.57 4.76
CA THR A 67 13.64 4.36 6.02
C THR A 67 13.56 3.47 7.25
N ILE A 68 12.82 2.38 7.21
CA ILE A 68 12.74 1.37 8.29
C ILE A 68 14.11 0.74 8.61
N ALA A 69 15.06 0.78 7.66
CA ALA A 69 16.41 0.28 7.77
C ALA A 69 17.45 1.42 7.81
N MET A 70 17.06 2.67 8.08
CA MET A 70 17.96 3.83 8.10
C MET A 70 18.25 4.33 9.50
N LYS A 71 19.47 4.86 9.68
CA LYS A 71 19.91 5.65 10.84
C LYS A 71 20.55 6.94 10.37
N ILE A 72 20.57 7.95 11.24
CA ILE A 72 21.30 9.19 10.97
C ILE A 72 22.80 8.89 10.99
N ASP A 73 23.45 9.13 9.86
CA ASP A 73 24.91 9.08 9.74
C ASP A 73 25.49 10.31 10.42
N PRO A 74 26.45 10.15 11.38
CA PRO A 74 26.99 11.27 12.14
C PRO A 74 27.84 12.23 11.29
N VAL A 75 28.38 11.77 10.15
CA VAL A 75 29.19 12.61 9.25
C VAL A 75 28.28 13.33 8.25
N LYS A 76 27.33 12.63 7.63
CA LYS A 76 26.40 13.19 6.64
C LYS A 76 25.27 14.00 7.28
N GLN A 77 25.03 13.83 8.58
CA GLN A 77 23.91 14.42 9.32
C GLN A 77 22.55 14.14 8.65
N ALA A 78 22.42 12.96 8.03
CA ALA A 78 21.24 12.54 7.25
C ALA A 78 21.01 11.04 7.39
N PRO A 79 19.75 10.55 7.24
CA PRO A 79 19.44 9.13 7.26
C PRO A 79 20.12 8.39 6.09
N VAL A 80 20.77 7.28 6.39
CA VAL A 80 21.38 6.36 5.41
C VAL A 80 21.00 4.92 5.74
N PRO A 81 20.98 4.01 4.76
CA PRO A 81 20.82 2.58 5.01
C PRO A 81 21.93 2.08 5.97
N ALA A 82 21.53 1.55 7.14
CA ALA A 82 22.48 1.24 8.22
C ALA A 82 22.13 0.00 9.04
N ILE A 83 20.90 -0.54 8.91
CA ILE A 83 20.47 -1.72 9.65
C ILE A 83 19.97 -2.82 8.69
N SER A 84 20.20 -4.06 9.09
CA SER A 84 19.73 -5.24 8.37
C SER A 84 18.31 -5.64 8.80
N GLY A 85 17.74 -6.64 8.15
CA GLY A 85 16.48 -7.27 8.61
C GLY A 85 16.64 -7.93 9.97
N ASP A 86 17.83 -8.49 10.28
CA ASP A 86 18.15 -9.08 11.58
C ASP A 86 18.20 -8.01 12.68
N ASP A 87 18.83 -6.84 12.41
CA ASP A 87 18.84 -5.72 13.34
C ASP A 87 17.43 -5.18 13.59
N LEU A 88 16.60 -5.10 12.54
CA LEU A 88 15.21 -4.69 12.68
C LEU A 88 14.44 -5.70 13.53
N LEU A 89 14.60 -7.00 13.28
CA LEU A 89 13.97 -8.06 14.07
C LEU A 89 14.40 -8.01 15.54
N ALA A 90 15.66 -7.70 15.81
CA ALA A 90 16.20 -7.56 17.17
C ALA A 90 15.53 -6.43 17.98
N THR A 91 14.86 -5.47 17.31
CA THR A 91 14.10 -4.41 18.01
C THR A 91 12.78 -4.89 18.61
N VAL A 92 12.32 -6.09 18.25
CA VAL A 92 11.01 -6.64 18.63
C VAL A 92 11.11 -8.13 19.03
N PRO A 93 11.92 -8.50 20.04
CA PRO A 93 12.15 -9.89 20.43
C PRO A 93 10.85 -10.62 20.84
N GLU A 94 9.85 -9.88 21.27
CA GLU A 94 8.53 -10.41 21.65
C GLU A 94 7.74 -11.04 20.50
N VAL A 95 8.08 -10.80 19.25
CA VAL A 95 7.40 -11.45 18.10
C VAL A 95 7.64 -12.95 18.07
N GLY A 96 8.72 -13.43 18.73
CA GLY A 96 8.99 -14.85 18.92
C GLY A 96 7.88 -15.63 19.61
N LYS A 97 6.97 -14.97 20.32
CA LYS A 97 5.76 -15.62 20.89
C LYS A 97 4.70 -15.95 19.83
N TYR A 98 4.71 -15.29 18.66
CA TYR A 98 3.73 -15.51 17.60
C TYR A 98 4.25 -16.46 16.51
N ALA A 99 5.51 -16.29 16.10
CA ALA A 99 6.11 -17.04 15.02
C ALA A 99 7.61 -17.23 15.22
N ARG A 100 8.16 -18.30 14.65
CA ARG A 100 9.59 -18.41 14.37
C ARG A 100 9.91 -17.54 13.16
N MET A 101 10.81 -16.59 13.33
CA MET A 101 11.20 -15.67 12.26
C MET A 101 12.42 -16.19 11.51
N GLU A 102 12.37 -16.09 10.18
CA GLU A 102 13.51 -16.30 9.28
C GLU A 102 13.78 -15.00 8.53
N VAL A 103 15.04 -14.59 8.42
CA VAL A 103 15.42 -13.34 7.75
C VAL A 103 16.17 -13.62 6.46
N LYS A 104 15.79 -12.89 5.40
CA LYS A 104 16.46 -12.86 4.10
C LYS A 104 16.80 -11.41 3.75
N ASN A 105 18.06 -11.04 3.82
CA ASN A 105 18.54 -9.72 3.41
C ASN A 105 18.86 -9.79 1.90
N ILE A 106 18.01 -9.25 1.03
CA ILE A 106 18.23 -9.29 -0.42
C ILE A 106 18.80 -7.99 -0.97
N SER A 107 18.54 -6.87 -0.29
CA SER A 107 19.16 -5.57 -0.57
C SER A 107 19.05 -4.65 0.64
N ASN A 108 19.72 -3.52 0.59
CA ASN A 108 19.55 -2.43 1.57
C ASN A 108 19.65 -1.09 0.84
N VAL A 109 18.57 -0.74 0.12
CA VAL A 109 18.53 0.44 -0.75
C VAL A 109 17.35 1.36 -0.41
N PRO A 110 17.44 2.66 -0.69
CA PRO A 110 16.26 3.53 -0.73
C PRO A 110 15.24 3.00 -1.74
N SER A 111 13.94 3.15 -1.44
CA SER A 111 12.89 2.58 -2.30
C SER A 111 12.85 3.16 -3.72
N GLY A 112 13.32 4.39 -3.92
CA GLY A 112 13.46 4.96 -5.25
C GLY A 112 14.47 4.24 -6.15
N TYR A 113 15.26 3.30 -5.60
CA TYR A 113 16.19 2.45 -6.37
C TYR A 113 15.58 1.09 -6.71
N MET A 114 14.36 0.81 -6.24
CA MET A 114 13.63 -0.40 -6.66
C MET A 114 13.23 -0.26 -8.13
N ASP A 115 13.65 -1.24 -8.91
CA ASP A 115 13.48 -1.30 -10.36
C ASP A 115 12.97 -2.69 -10.78
N PRO A 116 12.57 -2.91 -12.03
CA PRO A 116 12.09 -4.22 -12.47
C PRO A 116 13.02 -5.38 -12.18
N PRO A 117 14.37 -5.30 -12.37
CA PRO A 117 15.28 -6.39 -11.98
C PRO A 117 15.21 -6.76 -10.49
N ARG A 118 15.11 -5.77 -9.59
CA ARG A 118 14.97 -6.01 -8.16
C ARG A 118 13.60 -6.55 -7.80
N TRP A 119 12.53 -6.12 -8.47
CA TRP A 119 11.21 -6.70 -8.30
C TRP A 119 11.16 -8.17 -8.73
N VAL A 120 11.84 -8.53 -9.83
CA VAL A 120 11.96 -9.93 -10.28
C VAL A 120 12.69 -10.77 -9.23
N ALA A 121 13.83 -10.28 -8.71
CA ALA A 121 14.58 -10.97 -7.66
C ALA A 121 13.73 -11.13 -6.39
N LEU A 122 13.01 -10.09 -5.97
CA LEU A 122 12.11 -10.13 -4.82
C LEU A 122 10.97 -11.14 -5.03
N THR A 123 10.37 -11.20 -6.24
CA THR A 123 9.32 -12.18 -6.57
C THR A 123 9.83 -13.60 -6.40
N LYS A 124 11.03 -13.90 -6.86
CA LYS A 124 11.64 -15.24 -6.74
C LYS A 124 11.83 -15.65 -5.28
N GLU A 125 12.37 -14.75 -4.45
CA GLU A 125 12.58 -15.01 -3.01
C GLU A 125 11.24 -15.17 -2.26
N VAL A 126 10.26 -14.32 -2.53
CA VAL A 126 8.94 -14.40 -1.92
C VAL A 126 8.25 -15.71 -2.33
N THR A 127 8.27 -16.07 -3.61
CA THR A 127 7.67 -17.30 -4.11
C THR A 127 8.31 -18.52 -3.47
N ALA A 128 9.65 -18.60 -3.47
CA ALA A 128 10.39 -19.72 -2.88
C ALA A 128 10.09 -19.88 -1.37
N ALA A 129 9.93 -18.78 -0.64
CA ALA A 129 9.54 -18.82 0.77
C ALA A 129 8.10 -19.36 0.95
N LEU A 130 7.14 -18.89 0.13
CA LEU A 130 5.74 -19.28 0.23
C LEU A 130 5.46 -20.72 -0.22
N GLU A 131 6.29 -21.30 -1.08
CA GLU A 131 6.20 -22.72 -1.50
C GLU A 131 6.50 -23.68 -0.34
N ARG A 132 7.22 -23.24 0.68
CA ARG A 132 7.56 -24.06 1.84
C ARG A 132 6.32 -24.28 2.72
N PRO A 133 5.92 -25.54 3.03
CA PRO A 133 4.68 -25.84 3.77
C PRO A 133 4.63 -25.19 5.17
N GLU A 134 5.77 -25.15 5.87
CA GLU A 134 5.90 -24.61 7.22
C GLU A 134 5.82 -23.09 7.29
N VAL A 135 6.02 -22.36 6.17
CA VAL A 135 5.94 -20.91 6.11
C VAL A 135 4.47 -20.48 6.06
N SER A 136 4.04 -19.67 7.02
CA SER A 136 2.68 -19.15 7.11
C SER A 136 2.45 -17.92 6.22
N GLY A 137 3.49 -17.13 5.98
CA GLY A 137 3.46 -15.94 5.14
C GLY A 137 4.83 -15.28 5.03
N VAL A 138 4.90 -14.25 4.19
CA VAL A 138 6.10 -13.45 3.98
C VAL A 138 5.86 -12.01 4.37
N ILE A 139 6.81 -11.42 5.08
CA ILE A 139 6.87 -10.00 5.42
C ILE A 139 7.99 -9.37 4.57
N VAL A 140 7.71 -8.25 3.92
CA VAL A 140 8.70 -7.50 3.14
C VAL A 140 8.90 -6.15 3.80
N SER A 141 10.11 -5.88 4.33
CA SER A 141 10.47 -4.53 4.79
C SER A 141 11.02 -3.71 3.63
N HIS A 142 10.53 -2.48 3.47
CA HIS A 142 10.72 -1.68 2.27
C HIS A 142 10.66 -0.17 2.60
N GLY A 143 11.22 0.68 1.74
CA GLY A 143 11.05 2.11 1.85
C GLY A 143 9.68 2.58 1.34
N THR A 144 9.14 3.63 1.94
CA THR A 144 7.73 4.02 1.76
C THR A 144 7.40 4.68 0.42
N ASP A 145 8.39 5.23 -0.32
CA ASP A 145 8.09 6.03 -1.53
C ASP A 145 7.56 5.19 -2.70
N THR A 146 8.06 3.97 -2.88
CA THR A 146 7.59 3.02 -3.92
C THR A 146 7.00 1.73 -3.34
N LEU A 147 6.63 1.74 -2.04
CA LEU A 147 6.04 0.59 -1.36
C LEU A 147 4.76 0.10 -2.05
N GLU A 148 3.90 1.03 -2.48
CA GLU A 148 2.65 0.72 -3.17
C GLU A 148 2.87 0.05 -4.53
N GLU A 149 3.94 0.42 -5.23
CA GLU A 149 4.32 -0.17 -6.51
C GLU A 149 4.83 -1.60 -6.32
N THR A 150 5.71 -1.81 -5.34
CA THR A 150 6.23 -3.14 -5.01
C THR A 150 5.11 -4.07 -4.49
N ALA A 151 4.18 -3.54 -3.70
CA ALA A 151 3.03 -4.31 -3.23
C ALA A 151 2.13 -4.75 -4.39
N TRP A 152 1.83 -3.83 -5.31
CA TRP A 152 1.03 -4.13 -6.50
C TRP A 152 1.73 -5.13 -7.42
N TRP A 153 3.03 -4.97 -7.62
CA TRP A 153 3.84 -5.93 -8.37
C TRP A 153 3.75 -7.34 -7.79
N LEU A 154 3.92 -7.51 -6.48
CA LEU A 154 3.85 -8.82 -5.82
C LEU A 154 2.42 -9.40 -5.85
N ASP A 155 1.38 -8.56 -5.71
CA ASP A 155 -0.02 -9.03 -5.81
C ASP A 155 -0.35 -9.56 -7.20
N LEU A 156 0.23 -8.98 -8.25
CA LEU A 156 0.08 -9.43 -9.63
C LEU A 156 0.89 -10.69 -9.94
N THR A 157 2.12 -10.80 -9.43
CA THR A 157 3.09 -11.81 -9.90
C THR A 157 3.19 -13.05 -9.03
N VAL A 158 2.80 -12.98 -7.75
CA VAL A 158 2.87 -14.10 -6.82
C VAL A 158 1.49 -14.73 -6.63
N GLN A 159 1.35 -15.98 -7.01
CA GLN A 159 0.12 -16.76 -6.81
C GLN A 159 0.25 -17.63 -5.56
N SER A 160 -0.34 -17.19 -4.46
CA SER A 160 -0.36 -17.91 -3.19
C SER A 160 -1.59 -17.52 -2.36
N ASP A 161 -2.10 -18.48 -1.58
CA ASP A 161 -3.11 -18.20 -0.54
C ASP A 161 -2.48 -17.66 0.75
N LYS A 162 -1.16 -17.86 0.94
CA LYS A 162 -0.44 -17.34 2.10
C LYS A 162 -0.23 -15.84 1.95
N PRO A 163 -0.36 -15.05 3.03
CA PRO A 163 -0.29 -13.59 2.97
C PRO A 163 1.13 -13.08 2.66
N ILE A 164 1.19 -11.99 1.91
CA ILE A 164 2.39 -11.18 1.72
C ILE A 164 2.13 -9.83 2.37
N ILE A 165 2.90 -9.47 3.38
CA ILE A 165 2.71 -8.24 4.15
C ILE A 165 3.89 -7.31 3.92
N LEU A 166 3.65 -6.17 3.28
CA LEU A 166 4.68 -5.16 3.10
C LEU A 166 4.61 -4.13 4.22
N ILE A 167 5.77 -3.79 4.78
CA ILE A 167 5.92 -2.78 5.81
C ILE A 167 7.01 -1.78 5.46
N GLY A 168 6.91 -0.62 6.05
CA GLY A 168 7.93 0.43 6.00
C GLY A 168 7.91 1.21 7.31
N ALA A 169 8.63 2.33 7.34
CA ALA A 169 8.55 3.30 8.42
C ALA A 169 8.66 4.72 7.86
N GLN A 170 7.91 5.65 8.43
CA GLN A 170 8.03 7.08 8.12
C GLN A 170 9.10 7.75 8.99
N ARG A 171 9.40 7.18 10.14
CA ARG A 171 10.46 7.61 11.05
C ARG A 171 11.63 6.64 10.93
N ASN A 172 12.87 7.15 10.88
CA ASN A 172 14.06 6.29 10.86
C ASN A 172 14.43 5.81 12.27
N ALA A 173 15.31 4.82 12.34
CA ALA A 173 15.67 4.17 13.61
C ALA A 173 16.46 5.05 14.58
N SER A 174 16.80 6.29 14.24
CA SER A 174 17.40 7.26 15.16
C SER A 174 16.36 8.18 15.81
N GLU A 175 15.11 8.15 15.36
CA GLU A 175 14.03 8.96 15.90
C GLU A 175 13.37 8.28 17.10
N LYS A 176 12.92 9.07 18.09
CA LYS A 176 12.34 8.53 19.34
C LYS A 176 11.00 7.82 19.11
N ASP A 177 10.28 8.27 18.09
CA ASP A 177 8.97 7.75 17.66
C ASP A 177 9.08 6.85 16.43
N PHE A 178 10.21 6.13 16.28
CA PHE A 178 10.43 5.14 15.23
C PHE A 178 9.27 4.14 15.15
N ASP A 179 8.51 4.18 14.04
CA ASP A 179 7.32 3.35 13.85
C ASP A 179 7.60 1.95 13.28
N GLY A 180 8.84 1.67 12.87
CA GLY A 180 9.26 0.38 12.30
C GLY A 180 8.97 -0.83 13.18
N PRO A 181 9.34 -0.85 14.48
CA PRO A 181 9.08 -1.94 15.40
C PRO A 181 7.60 -2.30 15.53
N ARG A 182 6.72 -1.29 15.64
CA ARG A 182 5.27 -1.50 15.69
C ARG A 182 4.74 -2.11 14.40
N ASN A 183 5.17 -1.60 13.26
CA ASN A 183 4.76 -2.11 11.95
C ASN A 183 5.23 -3.56 11.74
N LEU A 184 6.45 -3.91 12.18
CA LEU A 184 6.94 -5.29 12.12
C LEU A 184 6.16 -6.23 13.06
N THR A 185 5.92 -5.83 14.30
CA THR A 185 5.10 -6.62 15.24
C THR A 185 3.71 -6.90 14.66
N ASN A 186 3.06 -5.89 14.09
CA ASN A 186 1.76 -6.03 13.45
C ASN A 186 1.82 -6.97 12.25
N ALA A 187 2.86 -6.87 11.41
CA ALA A 187 3.03 -7.75 10.26
C ALA A 187 3.20 -9.22 10.67
N VAL A 188 3.92 -9.51 11.75
CA VAL A 188 4.06 -10.88 12.27
C VAL A 188 2.72 -11.42 12.76
N ARG A 189 1.92 -10.59 13.45
CA ARG A 189 0.57 -10.97 13.89
C ARG A 189 -0.36 -11.25 12.71
N ILE A 190 -0.30 -10.43 11.66
CA ILE A 190 -1.06 -10.66 10.39
C ILE A 190 -0.57 -11.93 9.69
N CYS A 191 0.74 -12.18 9.66
CA CYS A 191 1.34 -13.33 8.99
C CYS A 191 0.79 -14.67 9.50
N VAL A 192 0.50 -14.76 10.79
CA VAL A 192 -0.03 -15.97 11.43
C VAL A 192 -1.55 -16.01 11.54
N ASP A 193 -2.24 -14.93 11.19
CA ASP A 193 -3.69 -14.86 11.28
C ASP A 193 -4.36 -15.64 10.15
N ALA A 194 -5.25 -16.56 10.49
CA ALA A 194 -5.95 -17.38 9.51
C ALA A 194 -6.80 -16.55 8.52
N GLN A 195 -7.31 -15.39 8.95
CA GLN A 195 -8.11 -14.51 8.11
C GLN A 195 -7.29 -13.74 7.07
N ALA A 196 -5.95 -13.71 7.20
CA ALA A 196 -5.06 -13.09 6.22
C ALA A 196 -4.92 -13.92 4.93
N LYS A 197 -5.27 -15.21 4.97
CA LYS A 197 -5.20 -16.10 3.81
C LYS A 197 -6.11 -15.62 2.67
N GLY A 198 -5.63 -15.77 1.44
CA GLY A 198 -6.35 -15.43 0.22
C GLY A 198 -6.47 -13.92 -0.06
N LYS A 199 -5.85 -13.06 0.78
CA LYS A 199 -5.93 -11.59 0.61
C LYS A 199 -4.84 -11.00 -0.28
N GLY A 200 -3.87 -11.80 -0.73
CA GLY A 200 -2.77 -11.37 -1.59
C GLY A 200 -1.74 -10.52 -0.88
N ALA A 201 -1.13 -9.58 -1.61
CA ALA A 201 -0.21 -8.64 -1.02
C ALA A 201 -0.96 -7.47 -0.34
N MET A 202 -0.51 -7.15 0.87
CA MET A 202 -1.11 -6.11 1.71
C MET A 202 -0.02 -5.17 2.23
N ILE A 203 -0.35 -3.91 2.41
CA ILE A 203 0.50 -2.95 3.13
C ILE A 203 -0.05 -2.79 4.54
N ALA A 204 0.80 -3.02 5.55
CA ALA A 204 0.46 -2.88 6.95
C ALA A 204 1.34 -1.83 7.62
N LEU A 205 0.82 -0.62 7.80
CA LEU A 205 1.46 0.49 8.53
C LEU A 205 0.43 1.19 9.41
N ASN A 206 0.91 1.71 10.54
CA ASN A 206 0.10 2.50 11.47
C ASN A 206 -1.22 1.79 11.85
N ASP A 207 -1.12 0.49 12.19
CA ASP A 207 -2.22 -0.40 12.58
C ASP A 207 -3.29 -0.67 11.50
N GLN A 208 -3.15 -0.14 10.29
CA GLN A 208 -4.08 -0.35 9.19
C GLN A 208 -3.53 -1.39 8.20
N ILE A 209 -4.44 -2.22 7.67
CA ILE A 209 -4.14 -3.25 6.67
C ILE A 209 -4.82 -2.84 5.37
N ASN A 210 -4.05 -2.59 4.33
CA ASN A 210 -4.54 -2.08 3.06
C ASN A 210 -4.25 -3.07 1.92
N ALA A 211 -5.17 -3.20 0.95
CA ALA A 211 -4.96 -4.00 -0.26
C ALA A 211 -3.92 -3.33 -1.17
N ALA A 212 -3.02 -4.11 -1.76
CA ALA A 212 -1.98 -3.60 -2.66
C ALA A 212 -2.55 -2.82 -3.86
N ARG A 213 -3.69 -3.25 -4.40
CA ARG A 213 -4.32 -2.58 -5.54
C ARG A 213 -4.80 -1.17 -5.21
N ASP A 214 -5.39 -0.98 -4.01
CA ASP A 214 -6.14 0.22 -3.67
C ASP A 214 -5.30 1.28 -2.93
N VAL A 215 -4.25 0.85 -2.23
CA VAL A 215 -3.48 1.71 -1.33
C VAL A 215 -2.52 2.64 -2.07
N THR A 216 -2.39 3.88 -1.59
CA THR A 216 -1.37 4.83 -2.07
C THR A 216 -0.81 5.68 -0.92
N LYS A 217 0.41 6.19 -1.09
CA LYS A 217 1.04 7.14 -0.17
C LYS A 217 0.48 8.55 -0.45
N VAL A 218 -0.31 9.08 0.47
CA VAL A 218 -1.02 10.37 0.30
C VAL A 218 -0.36 11.55 1.03
N HIS A 219 0.66 11.29 1.84
CA HIS A 219 1.37 12.32 2.59
C HIS A 219 2.87 11.99 2.66
N THR A 220 3.71 13.00 2.57
CA THR A 220 5.17 12.82 2.51
C THR A 220 5.79 12.34 3.81
N SER A 221 5.23 12.67 4.98
CA SER A 221 5.85 12.44 6.30
C SER A 221 4.93 11.88 7.39
N ALA A 222 3.60 11.93 7.24
CA ALA A 222 2.68 11.41 8.26
C ALA A 222 2.78 9.87 8.37
N VAL A 223 2.75 9.32 9.58
CA VAL A 223 2.79 7.86 9.80
C VAL A 223 1.54 7.17 9.23
N GLU A 224 0.41 7.86 9.19
CA GLU A 224 -0.86 7.38 8.64
C GLU A 224 -1.01 7.66 7.12
N THR A 225 0.09 7.70 6.39
CA THR A 225 0.13 8.15 5.00
C THR A 225 -0.46 7.17 3.99
N PHE A 226 -0.57 5.88 4.31
CA PHE A 226 -1.08 4.87 3.39
C PHE A 226 -2.60 4.79 3.46
N ARG A 227 -3.28 5.16 2.38
CA ARG A 227 -4.74 5.25 2.29
C ARG A 227 -5.24 4.51 1.05
N SER A 228 -6.38 3.85 1.17
CA SER A 228 -7.05 3.15 0.07
C SER A 228 -8.24 3.95 -0.51
N GLY A 229 -8.21 5.28 -0.42
CA GLY A 229 -9.22 6.17 -0.99
C GLY A 229 -10.65 5.78 -0.60
N ASP A 230 -11.54 5.77 -1.61
CA ASP A 230 -12.96 5.48 -1.44
C ASP A 230 -13.23 4.02 -1.02
N PHE A 231 -12.30 3.11 -1.26
CA PHE A 231 -12.45 1.69 -0.91
C PHE A 231 -12.09 1.38 0.55
N GLY A 232 -11.28 2.22 1.20
CA GLY A 232 -10.85 2.06 2.58
C GLY A 232 -9.91 0.85 2.81
N PHE A 233 -9.45 0.65 4.03
CA PHE A 233 -8.56 -0.43 4.43
C PHE A 233 -9.31 -1.79 4.58
N LEU A 234 -8.57 -2.89 4.52
CA LEU A 234 -9.12 -4.24 4.70
C LEU A 234 -9.43 -4.56 6.17
N GLY A 235 -8.65 -4.00 7.08
CA GLY A 235 -8.73 -4.30 8.50
C GLY A 235 -7.74 -3.49 9.33
N VAL A 236 -7.69 -3.80 10.60
CA VAL A 236 -6.83 -3.15 11.59
C VAL A 236 -6.15 -4.17 12.50
N VAL A 237 -5.06 -3.76 13.15
CA VAL A 237 -4.39 -4.53 14.19
C VAL A 237 -4.61 -3.86 15.53
N ASP A 238 -5.54 -4.37 16.32
CA ASP A 238 -5.80 -3.91 17.67
C ASP A 238 -4.81 -4.55 18.68
N PRO A 239 -4.67 -4.03 19.91
CA PRO A 239 -3.76 -4.60 20.91
C PRO A 239 -3.94 -6.09 21.17
N ASP A 240 -5.16 -6.60 21.13
CA ASP A 240 -5.51 -8.00 21.44
C ASP A 240 -5.58 -8.90 20.21
N ARG A 241 -5.97 -8.38 19.03
CA ARG A 241 -6.23 -9.20 17.82
C ARG A 241 -6.04 -8.45 16.51
N VAL A 242 -5.95 -9.20 15.42
CA VAL A 242 -6.08 -8.70 14.05
C VAL A 242 -7.57 -8.77 13.66
N ILE A 243 -8.06 -7.74 13.00
CA ILE A 243 -9.46 -7.65 12.56
C ILE A 243 -9.48 -7.37 11.06
N PHE A 244 -10.06 -8.29 10.28
CA PHE A 244 -10.37 -8.08 8.88
C PHE A 244 -11.86 -7.79 8.71
N ALA A 245 -12.19 -6.58 8.26
CA ALA A 245 -13.57 -6.17 7.99
C ALA A 245 -14.04 -6.60 6.59
N ARG A 246 -13.10 -6.80 5.65
CA ARG A 246 -13.39 -7.16 4.25
C ARG A 246 -12.22 -7.86 3.57
N SER A 247 -12.47 -8.36 2.36
CA SER A 247 -11.46 -8.94 1.47
C SER A 247 -11.36 -8.12 0.18
N PRO A 248 -10.19 -8.09 -0.48
CA PRO A 248 -10.06 -7.44 -1.79
C PRO A 248 -10.89 -8.22 -2.83
N ALA A 249 -11.80 -7.51 -3.53
CA ALA A 249 -12.70 -8.12 -4.52
C ALA A 249 -12.07 -8.20 -5.93
N ARG A 250 -11.14 -7.30 -6.24
CA ARG A 250 -10.56 -7.13 -7.58
C ARG A 250 -9.10 -7.56 -7.64
N ARG A 251 -8.83 -8.83 -7.32
CA ARG A 251 -7.50 -9.40 -7.48
C ARG A 251 -7.35 -10.03 -8.85
N GLN A 252 -6.18 -9.90 -9.44
CA GLN A 252 -5.80 -10.57 -10.69
C GLN A 252 -4.36 -11.07 -10.59
N HIS A 253 -4.06 -12.10 -11.37
CA HIS A 253 -2.71 -12.65 -11.46
C HIS A 253 -2.20 -12.53 -12.90
N VAL A 254 -0.99 -12.00 -13.05
CA VAL A 254 -0.26 -11.89 -14.32
C VAL A 254 1.10 -12.53 -14.11
N PRO A 255 1.31 -13.76 -14.57
CA PRO A 255 2.52 -14.53 -14.27
C PRO A 255 3.78 -13.84 -14.80
N LEU A 256 4.85 -13.93 -14.03
CA LEU A 256 6.17 -13.51 -14.46
C LEU A 256 6.76 -14.58 -15.40
N LYS A 257 6.88 -14.27 -16.70
CA LYS A 257 7.39 -15.21 -17.72
C LYS A 257 8.86 -15.02 -18.06
N ALA A 258 9.44 -13.87 -17.76
CA ALA A 258 10.84 -13.58 -18.05
C ALA A 258 11.43 -12.64 -16.98
N ASP A 259 12.75 -12.60 -16.91
CA ASP A 259 13.47 -11.74 -15.96
C ASP A 259 13.62 -10.28 -16.47
N THR A 260 13.34 -10.06 -17.76
CA THR A 260 13.41 -8.72 -18.38
C THR A 260 12.02 -8.16 -18.63
N MET A 261 11.88 -6.84 -18.41
CA MET A 261 10.62 -6.14 -18.62
C MET A 261 10.70 -5.23 -19.86
N PRO A 262 9.59 -5.13 -20.61
CA PRO A 262 9.49 -4.13 -21.68
C PRO A 262 9.50 -2.72 -21.09
N LEU A 263 10.09 -1.77 -21.82
CA LEU A 263 10.09 -0.37 -21.45
C LEU A 263 8.66 0.20 -21.55
N VAL A 264 8.11 0.68 -20.43
CA VAL A 264 6.84 1.38 -20.34
C VAL A 264 7.07 2.69 -19.61
N GLU A 265 6.72 3.80 -20.25
CA GLU A 265 6.94 5.15 -19.74
C GLU A 265 5.65 5.80 -19.24
N ILE A 266 5.76 6.67 -18.24
CA ILE A 266 4.68 7.54 -17.78
C ILE A 266 4.94 8.95 -18.30
N VAL A 267 3.94 9.55 -18.95
CA VAL A 267 4.00 10.93 -19.44
C VAL A 267 2.88 11.74 -18.82
N SER A 268 3.26 12.76 -18.04
CA SER A 268 2.28 13.62 -17.36
C SER A 268 1.72 14.69 -18.29
N MET A 269 0.39 14.87 -18.23
CA MET A 269 -0.34 15.97 -18.85
C MET A 269 -0.48 17.14 -17.86
N TYR A 270 -0.13 18.35 -18.30
CA TYR A 270 -0.28 19.60 -17.56
C TYR A 270 -0.70 20.74 -18.48
N GLY A 271 -1.13 21.88 -17.93
CA GLY A 271 -1.49 23.05 -18.73
C GLY A 271 -0.32 23.50 -19.62
N GLY A 272 -0.51 23.48 -20.94
CA GLY A 272 0.54 23.79 -21.92
C GLY A 272 1.46 22.64 -22.30
N ALA A 273 1.28 21.41 -21.78
CA ALA A 273 2.00 20.24 -22.25
C ALA A 273 1.74 20.01 -23.74
N ASP A 274 2.76 19.51 -24.44
CA ASP A 274 2.64 19.06 -25.84
C ASP A 274 3.02 17.58 -25.95
N GLY A 275 2.93 17.00 -27.12
CA GLY A 275 3.20 15.58 -27.33
C GLY A 275 4.68 15.19 -27.41
N ARG A 276 5.64 16.11 -27.21
CA ARG A 276 7.08 15.83 -27.46
C ARG A 276 7.63 14.69 -26.61
N LEU A 277 7.20 14.58 -25.34
CA LEU A 277 7.66 13.51 -24.47
C LEU A 277 7.10 12.14 -24.86
N VAL A 278 5.86 12.08 -25.36
CA VAL A 278 5.29 10.84 -25.92
C VAL A 278 6.11 10.40 -27.15
N LYS A 279 6.43 11.32 -28.05
CA LYS A 279 7.26 11.03 -29.23
C LYS A 279 8.65 10.55 -28.83
N ALA A 280 9.30 11.26 -27.91
CA ALA A 280 10.61 10.86 -27.39
C ALA A 280 10.61 9.46 -26.77
N ALA A 281 9.59 9.10 -25.98
CA ALA A 281 9.45 7.77 -25.42
C ALA A 281 9.35 6.69 -26.51
N VAL A 282 8.52 6.93 -27.55
CA VAL A 282 8.39 6.02 -28.69
C VAL A 282 9.71 5.89 -29.44
N ASP A 283 10.40 6.99 -29.71
CA ASP A 283 11.69 7.01 -30.43
C ASP A 283 12.81 6.31 -29.65
N GLN A 284 12.73 6.32 -28.31
CA GLN A 284 13.62 5.56 -27.41
C GLN A 284 13.20 4.08 -27.23
N GLY A 285 12.19 3.62 -27.95
CA GLY A 285 11.79 2.22 -28.00
C GLY A 285 10.81 1.77 -26.93
N ALA A 286 10.07 2.70 -26.31
CA ALA A 286 8.99 2.34 -25.39
C ALA A 286 8.00 1.36 -26.04
N LYS A 287 7.67 0.30 -25.33
CA LYS A 287 6.72 -0.75 -25.76
C LYS A 287 5.30 -0.46 -25.27
N GLY A 288 5.14 0.51 -24.39
CA GLY A 288 3.86 1.01 -23.91
C GLY A 288 4.03 2.38 -23.26
N ILE A 289 2.96 3.15 -23.21
CA ILE A 289 2.94 4.47 -22.59
C ILE A 289 1.73 4.59 -21.70
N VAL A 290 1.91 5.17 -20.52
CA VAL A 290 0.83 5.58 -19.62
C VAL A 290 0.77 7.09 -19.61
N ILE A 291 -0.38 7.66 -19.92
CA ILE A 291 -0.61 9.11 -19.80
C ILE A 291 -1.25 9.39 -18.44
N GLU A 292 -0.56 10.17 -17.62
CA GLU A 292 -1.12 10.77 -16.41
C GLU A 292 -1.94 11.99 -16.83
N ALA A 293 -3.20 11.76 -17.21
CA ALA A 293 -4.10 12.74 -17.81
C ALA A 293 -4.81 13.63 -16.78
N LEU A 294 -5.75 14.45 -17.23
CA LEU A 294 -6.52 15.40 -16.43
C LEU A 294 -7.94 14.87 -16.17
N GLY A 295 -8.43 15.05 -14.95
CA GLY A 295 -9.82 14.72 -14.61
C GLY A 295 -10.20 13.29 -15.02
N TRP A 296 -11.24 13.13 -15.81
CA TRP A 296 -11.72 11.82 -16.28
C TRP A 296 -10.91 11.21 -17.43
N GLY A 297 -9.65 11.66 -17.62
CA GLY A 297 -8.75 11.12 -18.65
C GLY A 297 -8.68 12.01 -19.88
N ASN A 298 -8.65 13.34 -19.71
CA ASN A 298 -8.58 14.28 -20.82
C ASN A 298 -7.15 14.77 -21.05
N VAL A 299 -6.84 15.06 -22.30
CA VAL A 299 -5.60 15.73 -22.74
C VAL A 299 -5.92 16.89 -23.68
N ASN A 300 -4.93 17.70 -24.02
CA ASN A 300 -5.06 18.75 -25.03
C ASN A 300 -4.83 18.21 -26.47
N PRO A 301 -5.19 18.97 -27.54
CA PRO A 301 -5.03 18.52 -28.91
C PRO A 301 -3.60 18.13 -29.31
N PRO A 302 -2.52 18.86 -28.94
CA PRO A 302 -1.15 18.44 -29.25
C PRO A 302 -0.75 17.09 -28.63
N MET A 303 -1.14 16.84 -27.37
CA MET A 303 -0.90 15.56 -26.70
C MET A 303 -1.72 14.45 -27.37
N PHE A 304 -2.99 14.71 -27.73
CA PHE A 304 -3.83 13.76 -28.43
C PHE A 304 -3.26 13.35 -29.79
N ALA A 305 -2.73 14.31 -30.55
CA ALA A 305 -2.06 14.01 -31.83
C ALA A 305 -0.88 13.05 -31.65
N ALA A 306 -0.04 13.26 -30.62
CA ALA A 306 1.09 12.37 -30.32
C ALA A 306 0.65 10.98 -29.84
N ILE A 307 -0.43 10.91 -29.06
CA ILE A 307 -1.04 9.63 -28.63
C ILE A 307 -1.53 8.83 -29.84
N LYS A 308 -2.24 9.46 -30.79
CA LYS A 308 -2.68 8.80 -32.03
C LYS A 308 -1.49 8.28 -32.85
N GLU A 309 -0.42 9.07 -32.95
CA GLU A 309 0.80 8.67 -33.65
C GLU A 309 1.43 7.42 -32.98
N ALA A 310 1.54 7.40 -31.64
CA ALA A 310 2.06 6.26 -30.89
C ALA A 310 1.22 5.00 -31.12
N ILE A 311 -0.11 5.10 -31.03
CA ILE A 311 -1.04 4.00 -31.30
C ILE A 311 -0.89 3.51 -32.74
N GLY A 312 -0.79 4.43 -33.72
CA GLY A 312 -0.57 4.10 -35.13
C GLY A 312 0.75 3.36 -35.39
N LYS A 313 1.75 3.53 -34.53
CA LYS A 313 3.03 2.77 -34.54
C LYS A 313 2.94 1.44 -33.77
N GLY A 314 1.76 1.05 -33.28
CA GLY A 314 1.53 -0.19 -32.54
C GLY A 314 1.95 -0.13 -31.08
N VAL A 315 2.20 1.05 -30.52
CA VAL A 315 2.50 1.22 -29.08
C VAL A 315 1.19 1.41 -28.32
N PRO A 316 0.78 0.52 -27.43
CA PRO A 316 -0.41 0.69 -26.61
C PRO A 316 -0.24 1.88 -25.68
N VAL A 317 -1.29 2.73 -25.62
CA VAL A 317 -1.33 3.90 -24.75
C VAL A 317 -2.48 3.74 -23.75
N VAL A 318 -2.13 3.76 -22.46
CA VAL A 318 -3.09 3.68 -21.34
C VAL A 318 -3.30 5.08 -20.78
N ILE A 319 -4.55 5.46 -20.59
CA ILE A 319 -4.96 6.74 -20.00
C ILE A 319 -5.30 6.51 -18.55
N SER A 320 -4.50 7.07 -17.65
CA SER A 320 -4.77 7.20 -16.23
C SER A 320 -5.04 8.67 -15.90
N THR A 321 -5.02 9.07 -14.64
CA THR A 321 -5.23 10.46 -14.23
C THR A 321 -4.36 10.84 -13.05
N ARG A 322 -3.99 12.12 -12.95
CA ARG A 322 -3.32 12.68 -11.76
C ARG A 322 -4.27 12.91 -10.57
N VAL A 323 -5.57 12.69 -10.78
CA VAL A 323 -6.56 12.80 -9.68
C VAL A 323 -6.46 11.54 -8.83
N PRO A 324 -6.27 11.64 -7.51
CA PRO A 324 -5.93 10.50 -6.67
C PRO A 324 -7.10 9.53 -6.42
N THR A 325 -8.35 9.93 -6.64
CA THR A 325 -9.54 9.10 -6.46
C THR A 325 -10.51 9.23 -7.62
N GLY A 326 -11.41 8.27 -7.77
CA GLY A 326 -12.30 8.15 -8.93
C GLY A 326 -11.64 7.37 -10.07
N ARG A 327 -12.28 7.35 -11.23
CA ARG A 327 -11.81 6.59 -12.39
C ARG A 327 -11.83 7.41 -13.67
N VAL A 328 -10.99 7.05 -14.62
CA VAL A 328 -11.05 7.61 -15.99
C VAL A 328 -12.21 6.99 -16.78
N MET A 329 -12.87 7.79 -17.59
CA MET A 329 -14.04 7.38 -18.38
C MET A 329 -14.08 8.07 -19.74
N PRO A 330 -14.54 7.39 -20.80
CA PRO A 330 -14.64 7.94 -22.16
C PRO A 330 -15.90 8.82 -22.34
N VAL A 331 -15.95 9.97 -21.64
CA VAL A 331 -17.15 10.84 -21.59
C VAL A 331 -17.08 11.98 -22.58
N TYR A 332 -15.99 12.75 -22.60
CA TYR A 332 -15.92 13.99 -23.38
C TYR A 332 -15.56 13.76 -24.85
N GLY A 333 -16.37 14.37 -25.75
CA GLY A 333 -16.23 14.25 -27.20
C GLY A 333 -15.40 15.35 -27.89
N PHE A 334 -14.80 16.30 -27.16
CA PHE A 334 -13.88 17.27 -27.74
C PHE A 334 -12.53 16.61 -28.10
N GLU A 335 -11.73 17.24 -28.93
CA GLU A 335 -10.42 16.74 -29.34
C GLU A 335 -9.48 16.58 -28.13
N GLY A 336 -9.08 15.33 -27.82
CA GLY A 336 -8.33 14.97 -26.62
C GLY A 336 -9.19 14.66 -25.41
N GLY A 337 -10.52 14.67 -25.54
CA GLY A 337 -11.42 14.17 -24.50
C GLY A 337 -11.43 12.64 -24.43
N GLY A 338 -11.83 12.09 -23.28
CA GLY A 338 -11.76 10.64 -23.03
C GLY A 338 -12.48 9.79 -24.11
N LYS A 339 -13.59 10.28 -24.68
CA LYS A 339 -14.32 9.59 -25.77
C LYS A 339 -13.46 9.54 -27.05
N THR A 340 -12.86 10.67 -27.44
CA THR A 340 -12.04 10.72 -28.67
C THR A 340 -10.74 9.93 -28.50
N LEU A 341 -10.18 9.86 -27.29
CA LEU A 341 -9.05 9.00 -26.96
C LEU A 341 -9.41 7.51 -27.09
N ALA A 342 -10.53 7.09 -26.53
CA ALA A 342 -11.01 5.70 -26.64
C ALA A 342 -11.30 5.32 -28.10
N ASP A 343 -11.93 6.22 -28.88
CA ASP A 343 -12.18 6.02 -30.32
C ASP A 343 -10.91 5.90 -31.15
N ALA A 344 -9.83 6.55 -30.69
CA ALA A 344 -8.50 6.43 -31.30
C ALA A 344 -7.73 5.15 -30.89
N GLY A 345 -8.31 4.31 -30.00
CA GLY A 345 -7.72 3.07 -29.53
C GLY A 345 -6.91 3.17 -28.23
N ALA A 346 -6.99 4.30 -27.51
CA ALA A 346 -6.40 4.41 -26.18
C ALA A 346 -7.17 3.56 -25.16
N ILE A 347 -6.46 3.01 -24.17
CA ILE A 347 -6.95 2.11 -23.15
C ILE A 347 -7.23 2.92 -21.89
N MET A 348 -8.37 2.73 -21.24
CA MET A 348 -8.71 3.41 -19.99
C MET A 348 -8.22 2.59 -18.79
N ALA A 349 -7.44 3.21 -17.90
CA ALA A 349 -6.86 2.56 -16.72
C ALA A 349 -7.88 2.28 -15.60
N ASP A 350 -9.15 2.64 -15.79
CA ASP A 350 -10.16 2.64 -14.74
C ASP A 350 -9.73 3.52 -13.55
N ASP A 351 -9.57 2.96 -12.36
CA ASP A 351 -9.15 3.66 -11.14
C ASP A 351 -7.67 3.44 -10.76
N LEU A 352 -6.88 2.79 -11.62
CA LEU A 352 -5.46 2.60 -11.35
C LEU A 352 -4.67 3.91 -11.51
N SER A 353 -3.84 4.20 -10.51
CA SER A 353 -2.87 5.29 -10.58
C SER A 353 -1.87 5.06 -11.73
N PRO A 354 -1.21 6.11 -12.25
CA PRO A 354 -0.27 5.98 -13.37
C PRO A 354 0.82 4.94 -13.13
N GLN A 355 1.43 4.91 -11.93
CA GLN A 355 2.48 3.96 -11.57
C GLN A 355 1.97 2.51 -11.52
N LYS A 356 0.76 2.28 -11.02
CA LYS A 356 0.15 0.93 -11.00
C LYS A 356 -0.31 0.49 -12.38
N ALA A 357 -0.85 1.42 -13.19
CA ALA A 357 -1.18 1.17 -14.58
C ALA A 357 0.06 0.79 -15.40
N ARG A 358 1.21 1.46 -15.16
CA ARG A 358 2.50 1.12 -15.76
C ARG A 358 2.92 -0.31 -15.46
N ILE A 359 2.85 -0.73 -14.21
CA ILE A 359 3.23 -2.08 -13.78
C ILE A 359 2.34 -3.14 -14.46
N LEU A 360 1.02 -2.94 -14.47
CA LEU A 360 0.11 -3.86 -15.14
C LEU A 360 0.37 -3.96 -16.64
N LEU A 361 0.53 -2.81 -17.33
CA LEU A 361 0.83 -2.80 -18.76
C LEU A 361 2.16 -3.51 -19.06
N MET A 362 3.20 -3.24 -18.27
CA MET A 362 4.52 -3.86 -18.43
C MET A 362 4.44 -5.40 -18.33
N LEU A 363 3.70 -5.92 -17.35
CA LEU A 363 3.51 -7.36 -17.18
C LEU A 363 2.64 -7.98 -18.30
N LEU A 364 1.59 -7.28 -18.76
CA LEU A 364 0.78 -7.73 -19.90
C LEU A 364 1.63 -7.83 -21.17
N LEU A 365 2.42 -6.80 -21.47
CA LEU A 365 3.31 -6.79 -22.64
C LEU A 365 4.38 -7.88 -22.56
N GLN A 366 4.96 -8.15 -21.39
CA GLN A 366 5.87 -9.28 -21.17
C GLN A 366 5.20 -10.62 -21.49
N ASN A 367 3.90 -10.73 -21.22
CA ASN A 367 3.11 -11.92 -21.51
C ASN A 367 2.63 -12.00 -22.97
N GLY A 368 3.02 -11.04 -23.84
CA GLY A 368 2.62 -10.99 -25.24
C GLY A 368 1.21 -10.41 -25.45
N VAL A 369 0.60 -9.80 -24.44
CA VAL A 369 -0.72 -9.17 -24.52
C VAL A 369 -0.54 -7.70 -24.86
N SER A 370 -0.65 -7.35 -26.15
CA SER A 370 -0.49 -5.97 -26.66
C SER A 370 -1.71 -5.46 -27.42
N GLU A 371 -2.66 -6.31 -27.78
CA GLU A 371 -3.89 -5.94 -28.46
C GLU A 371 -4.76 -5.09 -27.53
N ALA A 372 -5.21 -3.91 -27.99
CA ALA A 372 -5.86 -2.90 -27.16
C ALA A 372 -7.10 -3.42 -26.40
N LYS A 373 -7.93 -4.26 -27.04
CA LYS A 373 -9.12 -4.84 -26.40
C LYS A 373 -8.77 -5.84 -25.30
N ALA A 374 -7.73 -6.65 -25.51
CA ALA A 374 -7.26 -7.60 -24.51
C ALA A 374 -6.61 -6.88 -23.31
N VAL A 375 -5.82 -5.84 -23.57
CA VAL A 375 -5.26 -4.98 -22.52
C VAL A 375 -6.38 -4.26 -21.75
N GLN A 376 -7.38 -3.67 -22.45
CA GLN A 376 -8.53 -3.02 -21.80
C GLN A 376 -9.28 -3.98 -20.86
N ALA A 377 -9.47 -5.23 -21.26
CA ALA A 377 -10.14 -6.24 -20.44
C ALA A 377 -9.40 -6.51 -19.12
N ALA A 378 -8.07 -6.41 -19.09
CA ALA A 378 -7.28 -6.56 -17.87
C ALA A 378 -7.39 -5.33 -16.95
N PHE A 379 -7.53 -4.12 -17.51
CA PHE A 379 -7.73 -2.90 -16.72
C PHE A 379 -9.15 -2.76 -16.15
N SER A 380 -10.13 -3.44 -16.72
CA SER A 380 -11.54 -3.39 -16.30
C SER A 380 -11.92 -4.42 -15.23
N ARG A 381 -10.93 -5.07 -14.61
CA ARG A 381 -11.13 -6.10 -13.57
C ARG A 381 -11.09 -5.53 -12.16
#